data_8b76e2d0e776b7f1b98e1a22ac0f2a4c
#
_entry.id   8b76e2d0e776b7f1b98e1a22ac0f2a4c
#
_cell.length_a   1.000
_cell.length_b   1.000
_cell.length_c   1.000
_cell.angle_alpha   90.00
_cell.angle_beta   90.00
_cell.angle_gamma   90.00
#
_symmetry.space_group_name_H-M   'P 1'
#
loop_
_entity.id
_entity.type
_entity.pdbx_description
1 polymer ?
#
loop_
_entity_poly.entity_id
_entity_poly.type
_entity_poly.pdbx_seq_one_letter_code
_entity_poly.pdbx_strand_id
1 'polypeptide(L)'
;MPVESMRTLLVCRGPIAYETLEVYRRYAWQLPHALVSSKEWIAELQRTAPWIAELPHGHVHYVQEYTDVEAILDIARQHRIDAIYPGYGFLAENAGFAARVERAGMRFIGPTPEALRAVGDKDSAIAMAKRLGIQTIPGDDTLVAFARTHRQQDIVDEAVQRTLDMARQYPGYSIRLKHPAGGGGKGQRVLNATALQGSEAREHILDMLGNLWAEMGVSASEADAQKGVLIELNLPRPLHWEVQIFGDGDTVVHFAARDCSFQNHGYQKFIELALHPDAIEQEIQRLDPHADAARIASLRRRKATLERICADALRLGQEIRLRAAATVEFLVDTQGEPYFLEVNPRIQVEHGVTEGIARVRGTPISLVEWQQRVAAGEQLDFGQEDLSFVGDAIEVRLNAWHEDLSPVLGGVVEALRLEASGALRQRVRLEASGLLRREKPWIVPSYDANFALLIVSGAHRRDTLAGLLETLDTALLVRGNTELKTNLQPLIGMLTLMQALPPETEFRTDTSLVWTALAAMVEAQKQSALALLPTFPRRPQPYDPARFARLLQETLTAGFAHPSRLLTFYLKHLAMPQTRPLAPLEVLWHLAEELGVSLFEEEQRQGEALRQATEALWQALGASEARFT
;
A
#
# COMPACT_ATOMS: atom_id res chain seq x y z
N MET A 1 -30.67 10.21 16.63
CA MET A 1 -31.43 9.03 16.11
C MET A 1 -30.67 7.80 16.57
N PRO A 2 -31.33 6.78 17.12
CA PRO A 2 -30.65 5.54 17.51
C PRO A 2 -30.00 4.86 16.28
N VAL A 3 -28.79 4.37 16.44
CA VAL A 3 -28.02 3.72 15.34
C VAL A 3 -28.77 2.50 14.78
N GLU A 4 -29.49 1.78 15.65
CA GLU A 4 -30.25 0.58 15.32
C GLU A 4 -31.32 0.79 14.25
N SER A 5 -31.89 2.00 14.20
CA SER A 5 -32.98 2.37 13.28
C SER A 5 -32.54 3.32 12.16
N MET A 6 -31.25 3.66 12.09
CA MET A 6 -30.69 4.56 11.08
C MET A 6 -30.66 3.85 9.71
N ARG A 7 -31.42 4.36 8.74
CA ARG A 7 -31.41 3.84 7.37
C ARG A 7 -30.17 4.35 6.65
N THR A 8 -29.21 3.48 6.44
CA THR A 8 -27.92 3.82 5.83
C THR A 8 -27.87 3.35 4.38
N LEU A 9 -27.35 4.20 3.50
CA LEU A 9 -26.98 3.84 2.13
C LEU A 9 -25.46 3.64 2.04
N LEU A 10 -25.04 2.43 1.69
CA LEU A 10 -23.65 2.12 1.43
C LEU A 10 -23.27 2.56 0.01
N VAL A 11 -22.40 3.57 -0.09
CA VAL A 11 -21.84 4.10 -1.35
C VAL A 11 -20.38 3.61 -1.47
N CYS A 12 -20.18 2.34 -1.18
CA CYS A 12 -18.89 1.66 -1.19
C CYS A 12 -19.06 0.24 -1.67
N ARG A 13 -17.94 -0.44 -1.91
CA ARG A 13 -17.90 -1.81 -2.37
C ARG A 13 -16.71 -2.57 -1.79
N GLY A 14 -16.56 -3.84 -2.16
CA GLY A 14 -15.45 -4.67 -1.73
C GLY A 14 -15.52 -5.05 -0.25
N PRO A 15 -14.38 -5.35 0.37
CA PRO A 15 -14.33 -5.83 1.75
C PRO A 15 -15.05 -4.93 2.76
N ILE A 16 -14.92 -3.61 2.65
CA ILE A 16 -15.54 -2.66 3.59
C ILE A 16 -17.07 -2.69 3.57
N ALA A 17 -17.68 -2.89 2.39
CA ALA A 17 -19.13 -2.99 2.28
C ALA A 17 -19.64 -4.27 2.95
N TYR A 18 -18.93 -5.37 2.76
CA TYR A 18 -19.25 -6.64 3.41
C TYR A 18 -19.05 -6.58 4.94
N GLU A 19 -17.94 -6.01 5.39
CA GLU A 19 -17.67 -5.82 6.81
C GLU A 19 -18.74 -4.97 7.48
N THR A 20 -19.15 -3.88 6.84
CA THR A 20 -20.24 -3.03 7.33
C THR A 20 -21.52 -3.85 7.49
N LEU A 21 -21.87 -4.69 6.52
CA LEU A 21 -23.04 -5.56 6.63
C LEU A 21 -22.92 -6.53 7.81
N GLU A 22 -21.74 -7.08 8.07
CA GLU A 22 -21.50 -7.96 9.22
C GLU A 22 -21.63 -7.22 10.57
N VAL A 23 -21.21 -5.95 10.63
CA VAL A 23 -21.46 -5.09 11.80
C VAL A 23 -22.96 -4.94 12.05
N TYR A 24 -23.73 -4.59 11.01
CA TYR A 24 -25.19 -4.46 11.14
C TYR A 24 -25.87 -5.74 11.61
N ARG A 25 -25.40 -6.89 11.16
CA ARG A 25 -25.91 -8.20 11.59
C ARG A 25 -25.53 -8.52 13.04
N ARG A 26 -24.29 -8.27 13.41
CA ARG A 26 -23.77 -8.53 14.76
C ARG A 26 -24.59 -7.82 15.83
N TYR A 27 -24.98 -6.59 15.56
CA TYR A 27 -25.74 -5.76 16.48
C TYR A 27 -27.24 -5.76 16.22
N ALA A 28 -27.72 -6.58 15.29
CA ALA A 28 -29.12 -6.63 14.88
C ALA A 28 -29.69 -5.24 14.46
N TRP A 29 -28.87 -4.41 13.85
CA TRP A 29 -29.32 -3.13 13.32
C TRP A 29 -30.12 -3.31 12.04
N GLN A 30 -30.92 -2.30 11.67
CA GLN A 30 -31.64 -2.29 10.41
C GLN A 30 -30.66 -2.44 9.24
N LEU A 31 -30.82 -3.50 8.43
CA LEU A 31 -29.90 -3.77 7.32
C LEU A 31 -29.83 -2.60 6.35
N PRO A 32 -28.64 -2.22 5.88
CA PRO A 32 -28.44 -1.06 5.05
C PRO A 32 -28.99 -1.25 3.65
N HIS A 33 -29.15 -0.14 2.93
CA HIS A 33 -29.28 -0.11 1.49
C HIS A 33 -27.89 -0.14 0.84
N ALA A 34 -27.79 -0.68 -0.36
CA ALA A 34 -26.55 -0.74 -1.12
C ALA A 34 -26.68 -0.06 -2.46
N LEU A 35 -25.64 0.67 -2.83
CA LEU A 35 -25.49 1.24 -4.15
C LEU A 35 -24.59 0.34 -5.00
N VAL A 36 -24.94 0.21 -6.28
CA VAL A 36 -24.19 -0.60 -7.24
C VAL A 36 -24.06 0.16 -8.55
N SER A 37 -22.85 0.21 -9.10
CA SER A 37 -22.59 0.83 -10.40
C SER A 37 -23.05 -0.05 -11.56
N SER A 38 -23.73 0.55 -12.55
CA SER A 38 -24.17 -0.17 -13.76
C SER A 38 -23.02 -0.62 -14.66
N LYS A 39 -21.84 -0.03 -14.53
CA LYS A 39 -20.62 -0.51 -15.22
C LYS A 39 -20.15 -1.87 -14.69
N GLU A 40 -20.48 -2.19 -13.45
CA GLU A 40 -20.26 -3.49 -12.84
C GLU A 40 -21.45 -4.43 -13.06
N TRP A 41 -22.44 -3.96 -13.80
CA TRP A 41 -23.76 -4.61 -13.89
C TRP A 41 -23.90 -5.59 -15.02
N ILE A 42 -24.78 -6.39 -14.77
CA ILE A 42 -25.70 -7.24 -15.49
C ILE A 42 -25.56 -8.69 -14.98
N ALA A 43 -25.22 -9.67 -15.69
CA ALA A 43 -25.05 -11.05 -15.22
C ALA A 43 -23.84 -11.21 -14.27
N GLU A 44 -22.96 -10.23 -14.25
CA GLU A 44 -21.69 -10.22 -13.51
C GLU A 44 -21.83 -9.71 -12.09
N LEU A 45 -22.77 -8.82 -11.80
CA LEU A 45 -22.93 -8.24 -10.45
C LEU A 45 -23.38 -9.23 -9.39
N GLN A 46 -24.23 -10.18 -9.77
CA GLN A 46 -24.52 -11.31 -8.90
C GLN A 46 -23.26 -12.15 -8.63
N ARG A 47 -22.23 -12.00 -9.46
CA ARG A 47 -20.91 -12.62 -9.31
C ARG A 47 -19.89 -11.73 -8.63
N THR A 48 -19.97 -10.39 -8.77
CA THR A 48 -18.97 -9.44 -8.20
C THR A 48 -19.32 -8.92 -6.82
N ALA A 49 -20.57 -9.00 -6.39
CA ALA A 49 -20.98 -8.57 -5.05
C ALA A 49 -22.04 -9.53 -4.46
N PRO A 50 -21.68 -10.77 -4.15
CA PRO A 50 -22.61 -11.77 -3.65
C PRO A 50 -23.31 -11.38 -2.35
N TRP A 51 -22.74 -10.47 -1.55
CA TRP A 51 -23.35 -9.91 -0.35
C TRP A 51 -24.64 -9.12 -0.65
N ILE A 52 -24.80 -8.55 -1.84
CA ILE A 52 -26.01 -7.84 -2.27
C ILE A 52 -27.23 -8.78 -2.24
N ALA A 53 -27.05 -10.05 -2.59
CA ALA A 53 -28.13 -11.02 -2.55
C ALA A 53 -28.59 -11.37 -1.11
N GLU A 54 -27.89 -10.91 -0.11
CA GLU A 54 -28.22 -11.07 1.30
C GLU A 54 -29.04 -9.89 1.87
N LEU A 55 -29.16 -8.81 1.09
CA LEU A 55 -29.98 -7.66 1.45
C LEU A 55 -31.45 -7.90 1.15
N PRO A 56 -32.37 -7.28 1.93
CA PRO A 56 -33.79 -7.36 1.67
C PRO A 56 -34.15 -6.85 0.27
N HIS A 57 -35.23 -7.38 -0.29
CA HIS A 57 -35.77 -6.90 -1.56
C HIS A 57 -36.04 -5.37 -1.48
N GLY A 58 -35.58 -4.63 -2.49
CA GLY A 58 -35.71 -3.17 -2.53
C GLY A 58 -34.59 -2.39 -1.81
N HIS A 59 -33.60 -3.08 -1.21
CA HIS A 59 -32.43 -2.43 -0.59
C HIS A 59 -31.25 -2.25 -1.55
N VAL A 60 -31.32 -2.77 -2.77
CA VAL A 60 -30.26 -2.61 -3.78
C VAL A 60 -30.68 -1.59 -4.82
N HIS A 61 -29.84 -0.59 -5.05
CA HIS A 61 -30.09 0.52 -5.97
C HIS A 61 -28.95 0.63 -6.98
N TYR A 62 -29.27 1.15 -8.17
CA TYR A 62 -28.34 1.18 -9.29
C TYR A 62 -28.05 2.60 -9.73
N VAL A 63 -26.76 2.89 -9.99
CA VAL A 63 -26.27 4.14 -10.56
C VAL A 63 -25.34 3.83 -11.72
N GLN A 64 -25.07 4.81 -12.56
CA GLN A 64 -24.13 4.65 -13.66
C GLN A 64 -22.69 4.52 -13.13
N GLU A 65 -22.34 5.39 -12.18
CA GLU A 65 -21.03 5.40 -11.53
C GLU A 65 -21.18 5.72 -10.04
N TYR A 66 -20.29 5.19 -9.20
CA TYR A 66 -20.22 5.50 -7.78
C TYR A 66 -19.91 6.98 -7.48
N THR A 67 -19.55 7.76 -8.49
CA THR A 67 -19.28 9.20 -8.40
C THR A 67 -20.43 10.08 -8.88
N ASP A 68 -21.56 9.51 -9.30
CA ASP A 68 -22.75 10.25 -9.71
C ASP A 68 -23.54 10.77 -8.49
N VAL A 69 -23.11 11.94 -8.02
CA VAL A 69 -23.63 12.56 -6.80
C VAL A 69 -25.14 12.84 -6.90
N GLU A 70 -25.66 13.26 -8.07
CA GLU A 70 -27.08 13.56 -8.23
C GLU A 70 -27.93 12.30 -8.11
N ALA A 71 -27.57 11.24 -8.83
CA ALA A 71 -28.30 9.98 -8.76
C ALA A 71 -28.26 9.37 -7.35
N ILE A 72 -27.11 9.47 -6.65
CA ILE A 72 -26.98 9.01 -5.27
C ILE A 72 -27.94 9.74 -4.34
N LEU A 73 -27.99 11.08 -4.40
CA LEU A 73 -28.86 11.89 -3.56
C LEU A 73 -30.35 11.68 -3.89
N ASP A 74 -30.71 11.46 -5.15
CA ASP A 74 -32.10 11.18 -5.56
C ASP A 74 -32.56 9.82 -5.02
N ILE A 75 -31.73 8.77 -5.14
CA ILE A 75 -31.98 7.46 -4.53
C ILE A 75 -32.15 7.60 -3.01
N ALA A 76 -31.26 8.34 -2.37
CA ALA A 76 -31.30 8.54 -0.93
C ALA A 76 -32.61 9.23 -0.47
N ARG A 77 -33.08 10.25 -1.18
CA ARG A 77 -34.35 10.92 -0.91
C ARG A 77 -35.54 9.99 -1.14
N GLN A 78 -35.56 9.29 -2.28
CA GLN A 78 -36.65 8.37 -2.64
C GLN A 78 -36.86 7.29 -1.60
N HIS A 79 -35.76 6.75 -1.04
CA HIS A 79 -35.78 5.68 -0.06
C HIS A 79 -35.71 6.17 1.39
N ARG A 80 -35.81 7.49 1.61
CA ARG A 80 -35.79 8.13 2.94
C ARG A 80 -34.56 7.71 3.75
N ILE A 81 -33.40 7.70 3.11
CA ILE A 81 -32.12 7.37 3.75
C ILE A 81 -31.78 8.45 4.78
N ASP A 82 -31.31 8.03 5.95
CA ASP A 82 -30.94 8.92 7.05
C ASP A 82 -29.43 9.24 7.03
N ALA A 83 -28.61 8.30 6.51
CA ALA A 83 -27.16 8.44 6.47
C ALA A 83 -26.54 7.79 5.21
N ILE A 84 -25.41 8.34 4.77
CA ILE A 84 -24.62 7.81 3.64
C ILE A 84 -23.24 7.40 4.14
N TYR A 85 -22.85 6.13 3.89
CA TYR A 85 -21.54 5.58 4.21
C TYR A 85 -20.71 5.38 2.94
N PRO A 86 -19.65 6.18 2.74
CA PRO A 86 -18.79 6.08 1.57
C PRO A 86 -17.69 5.02 1.72
N GLY A 87 -17.43 4.48 2.93
CA GLY A 87 -16.31 3.60 3.21
C GLY A 87 -14.96 4.27 2.93
N TYR A 88 -14.21 3.70 2.00
CA TYR A 88 -12.96 4.25 1.46
C TYR A 88 -12.99 4.32 -0.08
N GLY A 89 -12.22 5.25 -0.65
CA GLY A 89 -12.20 5.52 -2.10
C GLY A 89 -13.39 6.36 -2.59
N PHE A 90 -13.55 6.52 -3.90
CA PHE A 90 -14.62 7.27 -4.56
C PHE A 90 -14.87 8.65 -3.93
N LEU A 91 -16.02 8.81 -3.26
CA LEU A 91 -16.49 10.05 -2.66
C LEU A 91 -16.17 10.20 -1.16
N ALA A 92 -15.40 9.26 -0.59
CA ALA A 92 -15.11 9.28 0.85
C ALA A 92 -14.35 10.53 1.33
N GLU A 93 -13.50 11.09 0.48
CA GLU A 93 -12.72 12.31 0.75
C GLU A 93 -13.31 13.57 0.07
N ASN A 94 -14.49 13.46 -0.56
CA ASN A 94 -15.07 14.56 -1.30
C ASN A 94 -15.88 15.49 -0.39
N ALA A 95 -15.29 16.63 0.00
CA ALA A 95 -15.92 17.63 0.85
C ALA A 95 -17.19 18.24 0.24
N GLY A 96 -17.25 18.36 -1.11
CA GLY A 96 -18.41 18.83 -1.83
C GLY A 96 -19.60 17.87 -1.71
N PHE A 97 -19.33 16.58 -1.84
CA PHE A 97 -20.33 15.53 -1.65
C PHE A 97 -20.83 15.50 -0.21
N ALA A 98 -19.92 15.46 0.77
CA ALA A 98 -20.29 15.48 2.18
C ALA A 98 -21.19 16.69 2.53
N ALA A 99 -20.83 17.88 2.07
CA ALA A 99 -21.65 19.09 2.26
C ALA A 99 -23.03 19.01 1.58
N ARG A 100 -23.15 18.33 0.46
CA ARG A 100 -24.44 18.13 -0.22
C ARG A 100 -25.32 17.12 0.51
N VAL A 101 -24.73 16.04 1.04
CA VAL A 101 -25.43 15.07 1.88
C VAL A 101 -26.02 15.76 3.12
N GLU A 102 -25.21 16.55 3.84
CA GLU A 102 -25.65 17.25 5.04
C GLU A 102 -26.72 18.33 4.73
N ARG A 103 -26.55 19.08 3.66
CA ARG A 103 -27.59 20.06 3.20
C ARG A 103 -28.90 19.40 2.79
N ALA A 104 -28.86 18.14 2.35
CA ALA A 104 -30.06 17.37 2.07
C ALA A 104 -30.74 16.80 3.34
N GLY A 105 -30.24 17.12 4.53
CA GLY A 105 -30.76 16.66 5.83
C GLY A 105 -30.36 15.25 6.22
N MET A 106 -29.40 14.65 5.48
CA MET A 106 -28.84 13.35 5.77
C MET A 106 -27.50 13.47 6.50
N ARG A 107 -27.04 12.41 7.14
CA ARG A 107 -25.73 12.34 7.80
C ARG A 107 -24.69 11.77 6.85
N PHE A 108 -23.53 12.39 6.78
CA PHE A 108 -22.37 11.82 6.13
C PHE A 108 -21.58 11.02 7.18
N ILE A 109 -21.42 9.72 6.98
CA ILE A 109 -20.65 8.84 7.90
C ILE A 109 -19.18 8.98 7.55
N GLY A 110 -18.54 9.97 8.14
CA GLY A 110 -17.18 10.40 7.89
C GLY A 110 -16.89 11.73 8.57
N PRO A 111 -15.72 12.32 8.32
CA PRO A 111 -15.39 13.67 8.80
C PRO A 111 -16.34 14.74 8.24
N THR A 112 -16.41 15.88 8.92
CA THR A 112 -17.22 17.01 8.44
C THR A 112 -16.70 17.56 7.11
N PRO A 113 -17.53 18.22 6.31
CA PRO A 113 -17.08 18.89 5.08
C PRO A 113 -15.93 19.88 5.32
N GLU A 114 -15.91 20.53 6.49
CA GLU A 114 -14.86 21.47 6.90
C GLU A 114 -13.54 20.73 7.15
N ALA A 115 -13.58 19.62 7.90
CA ALA A 115 -12.41 18.79 8.16
C ALA A 115 -11.87 18.20 6.84
N LEU A 116 -12.74 17.70 5.96
CA LEU A 116 -12.35 17.19 4.64
C LEU A 116 -11.63 18.26 3.80
N ARG A 117 -12.11 19.52 3.78
CA ARG A 117 -11.42 20.62 3.07
C ARG A 117 -10.10 20.99 3.70
N ALA A 118 -10.02 20.96 5.03
CA ALA A 118 -8.84 21.41 5.76
C ALA A 118 -7.62 20.52 5.51
N VAL A 119 -7.83 19.21 5.28
CA VAL A 119 -6.75 18.23 5.10
C VAL A 119 -6.78 17.50 3.75
N GLY A 120 -7.81 17.72 2.93
CA GLY A 120 -7.96 17.05 1.63
C GLY A 120 -6.98 17.55 0.57
N ASP A 121 -6.60 18.83 0.61
CA ASP A 121 -5.57 19.38 -0.26
C ASP A 121 -4.21 19.29 0.44
N LYS A 122 -3.20 18.74 -0.24
CA LYS A 122 -1.86 18.51 0.33
C LYS A 122 -1.19 19.80 0.84
N ASP A 123 -1.33 20.90 0.11
CA ASP A 123 -0.78 22.21 0.51
C ASP A 123 -1.44 22.72 1.80
N SER A 124 -2.74 22.57 1.94
CA SER A 124 -3.49 22.95 3.15
C SER A 124 -3.09 22.11 4.36
N ALA A 125 -2.95 20.79 4.16
CA ALA A 125 -2.53 19.86 5.20
C ALA A 125 -1.08 20.13 5.67
N ILE A 126 -0.15 20.38 4.74
CA ILE A 126 1.25 20.74 5.04
C ILE A 126 1.30 22.09 5.81
N ALA A 127 0.53 23.09 5.37
CA ALA A 127 0.47 24.39 6.04
C ALA A 127 -0.07 24.24 7.48
N MET A 128 -1.08 23.40 7.68
CA MET A 128 -1.62 23.08 9.00
C MET A 128 -0.56 22.38 9.88
N ALA A 129 0.11 21.36 9.35
CA ALA A 129 1.16 20.65 10.07
C ALA A 129 2.28 21.61 10.54
N LYS A 130 2.76 22.49 9.64
CA LYS A 130 3.74 23.54 9.98
C LYS A 130 3.25 24.47 11.09
N ARG A 131 1.99 24.92 11.03
CA ARG A 131 1.38 25.79 12.06
C ARG A 131 1.31 25.10 13.42
N LEU A 132 1.07 23.80 13.45
CA LEU A 132 1.05 22.99 14.66
C LEU A 132 2.45 22.57 15.13
N GLY A 133 3.53 23.00 14.46
CA GLY A 133 4.90 22.63 14.79
C GLY A 133 5.24 21.18 14.50
N ILE A 134 4.49 20.55 13.59
CA ILE A 134 4.76 19.18 13.10
C ILE A 134 5.78 19.28 11.98
N GLN A 135 6.81 18.45 12.05
CA GLN A 135 7.88 18.44 11.05
C GLN A 135 7.37 17.96 9.70
N THR A 136 7.63 18.73 8.66
CA THR A 136 7.26 18.40 7.26
C THR A 136 8.53 18.12 6.45
N ILE A 137 8.39 17.37 5.36
CA ILE A 137 9.50 17.15 4.41
C ILE A 137 10.00 18.53 3.94
N PRO A 138 11.33 18.79 3.96
CA PRO A 138 11.86 20.02 3.42
C PRO A 138 11.42 20.21 1.97
N GLY A 139 10.76 21.32 1.66
CA GLY A 139 10.15 21.52 0.37
C GLY A 139 9.61 22.93 0.18
N ASP A 140 9.13 23.20 -1.03
CA ASP A 140 8.43 24.41 -1.41
C ASP A 140 6.98 24.08 -1.79
N ASP A 141 6.05 24.49 -0.94
CA ASP A 141 4.60 24.42 -1.12
C ASP A 141 3.99 25.74 -1.63
N THR A 142 4.78 26.79 -1.69
CA THR A 142 4.30 28.14 -2.06
C THR A 142 4.02 28.30 -3.56
N LEU A 143 4.59 27.41 -4.39
CA LEU A 143 4.35 27.40 -5.84
C LEU A 143 2.88 27.10 -6.18
N VAL A 144 2.17 26.36 -5.32
CA VAL A 144 0.73 26.10 -5.49
C VAL A 144 -0.08 27.39 -5.36
N ALA A 145 0.27 28.26 -4.42
CA ALA A 145 -0.37 29.58 -4.26
C ALA A 145 0.02 30.52 -5.42
N PHE A 146 1.27 30.51 -5.83
CA PHE A 146 1.76 31.28 -6.99
C PHE A 146 0.99 30.91 -8.27
N ALA A 147 0.77 29.64 -8.51
CA ALA A 147 0.08 29.12 -9.68
C ALA A 147 -1.37 29.64 -9.83
N ARG A 148 -2.04 29.98 -8.73
CA ARG A 148 -3.42 30.48 -8.75
C ARG A 148 -3.58 31.87 -9.40
N THR A 149 -2.49 32.62 -9.54
CA THR A 149 -2.49 34.03 -9.96
C THR A 149 -1.59 34.33 -11.17
N HIS A 150 -0.84 33.33 -11.65
CA HIS A 150 0.15 33.52 -12.72
C HIS A 150 -0.18 32.68 -13.96
N ARG A 151 0.42 33.03 -15.10
CA ARG A 151 0.23 32.29 -16.36
C ARG A 151 1.05 31.01 -16.35
N GLN A 152 0.65 30.04 -17.17
CA GLN A 152 1.29 28.73 -17.26
C GLN A 152 2.81 28.81 -17.46
N GLN A 153 3.29 29.67 -18.36
CA GLN A 153 4.72 29.80 -18.63
C GLN A 153 5.48 30.30 -17.39
N ASP A 154 4.91 31.26 -16.68
CA ASP A 154 5.49 31.81 -15.46
C ASP A 154 5.59 30.73 -14.36
N ILE A 155 4.57 29.85 -14.26
CA ILE A 155 4.52 28.72 -13.32
C ILE A 155 5.61 27.68 -13.66
N VAL A 156 5.78 27.34 -14.94
CA VAL A 156 6.81 26.40 -15.41
C VAL A 156 8.20 26.93 -15.11
N ASP A 157 8.47 28.20 -15.46
CA ASP A 157 9.76 28.81 -15.23
C ASP A 157 10.10 28.92 -13.74
N GLU A 158 9.11 29.24 -12.90
CA GLU A 158 9.25 29.31 -11.45
C GLU A 158 9.46 27.91 -10.84
N ALA A 159 8.74 26.89 -11.32
CA ALA A 159 8.93 25.50 -10.88
C ALA A 159 10.35 25.00 -11.18
N VAL A 160 10.86 25.28 -12.37
CA VAL A 160 12.24 24.94 -12.73
C VAL A 160 13.22 25.65 -11.83
N GLN A 161 13.06 26.99 -11.65
CA GLN A 161 13.99 27.78 -10.85
C GLN A 161 14.03 27.27 -9.38
N ARG A 162 12.86 27.07 -8.76
CA ARG A 162 12.77 26.59 -7.37
C ARG A 162 13.33 25.18 -7.20
N THR A 163 13.12 24.30 -8.19
CA THR A 163 13.73 22.96 -8.18
C THR A 163 15.25 23.03 -8.21
N LEU A 164 15.82 23.89 -9.06
CA LEU A 164 17.26 24.12 -9.11
C LEU A 164 17.80 24.76 -7.83
N ASP A 165 17.07 25.70 -7.23
CA ASP A 165 17.44 26.32 -5.96
C ASP A 165 17.47 25.29 -4.83
N MET A 166 16.46 24.42 -4.75
CA MET A 166 16.43 23.32 -3.79
C MET A 166 17.58 22.33 -4.02
N ALA A 167 17.90 21.98 -5.26
CA ALA A 167 19.04 21.12 -5.57
C ALA A 167 20.38 21.73 -5.11
N ARG A 168 20.51 23.07 -5.18
CA ARG A 168 21.68 23.80 -4.67
C ARG A 168 21.73 23.83 -3.14
N GLN A 169 20.58 23.99 -2.49
CA GLN A 169 20.47 24.00 -1.04
C GLN A 169 20.74 22.63 -0.43
N TYR A 170 20.36 21.54 -1.11
CA TYR A 170 20.49 20.16 -0.65
C TYR A 170 21.29 19.31 -1.65
N PRO A 171 22.61 19.54 -1.76
CA PRO A 171 23.44 18.85 -2.74
C PRO A 171 23.49 17.35 -2.44
N GLY A 172 23.31 16.52 -3.49
CA GLY A 172 23.32 15.06 -3.37
C GLY A 172 21.96 14.44 -3.07
N TYR A 173 20.92 15.22 -2.79
CA TYR A 173 19.56 14.72 -2.63
C TYR A 173 18.81 14.73 -3.98
N SER A 174 18.03 13.69 -4.20
CA SER A 174 17.00 13.69 -5.25
C SER A 174 15.82 14.58 -4.84
N ILE A 175 15.13 15.15 -5.83
CA ILE A 175 13.97 16.02 -5.59
C ILE A 175 12.72 15.34 -6.13
N ARG A 176 11.63 15.42 -5.38
CA ARG A 176 10.32 14.91 -5.74
C ARG A 176 9.40 16.04 -6.14
N LEU A 177 8.81 15.92 -7.30
CA LEU A 177 7.74 16.80 -7.81
C LEU A 177 6.41 16.09 -7.60
N LYS A 178 5.42 16.76 -7.00
CA LYS A 178 4.08 16.21 -6.76
C LYS A 178 3.00 17.13 -7.27
N HIS A 179 2.02 16.57 -7.95
CA HIS A 179 0.79 17.30 -8.25
C HIS A 179 -0.07 17.44 -6.99
N PRO A 180 -0.62 18.63 -6.66
CA PRO A 180 -1.39 18.85 -5.42
C PRO A 180 -2.57 17.92 -5.23
N ALA A 181 -3.24 17.54 -6.33
CA ALA A 181 -4.36 16.59 -6.33
C ALA A 181 -3.94 15.13 -6.60
N GLY A 182 -2.64 14.82 -6.63
CA GLY A 182 -2.13 13.46 -6.80
C GLY A 182 -2.35 12.62 -5.53
N GLY A 183 -2.73 11.35 -5.69
CA GLY A 183 -2.94 10.41 -4.59
C GLY A 183 -2.67 8.97 -5.01
N GLY A 184 -2.49 8.06 -4.03
CA GLY A 184 -2.25 6.64 -4.29
C GLY A 184 -1.01 6.34 -5.16
N GLY A 185 0.05 7.14 -5.02
CA GLY A 185 1.29 7.01 -5.80
C GLY A 185 1.27 7.68 -7.16
N LYS A 186 0.12 8.18 -7.63
CA LYS A 186 -0.01 8.89 -8.91
C LYS A 186 0.30 10.36 -8.78
N GLY A 187 0.71 10.98 -9.90
CA GLY A 187 0.99 12.42 -9.93
C GLY A 187 2.24 12.80 -9.17
N GLN A 188 3.30 11.98 -9.22
CA GLN A 188 4.59 12.29 -8.63
C GLN A 188 5.77 11.80 -9.50
N ARG A 189 6.85 12.57 -9.49
CA ARG A 189 8.09 12.27 -10.24
C ARG A 189 9.30 12.54 -9.36
N VAL A 190 10.34 11.73 -9.51
CA VAL A 190 11.61 11.90 -8.80
C VAL A 190 12.69 12.28 -9.79
N LEU A 191 13.35 13.40 -9.53
CA LEU A 191 14.53 13.88 -10.20
C LEU A 191 15.76 13.42 -9.41
N ASN A 192 16.54 12.54 -9.98
CA ASN A 192 17.76 12.05 -9.33
C ASN A 192 18.79 13.17 -9.15
N ALA A 193 19.56 13.13 -8.07
CA ALA A 193 20.57 14.12 -7.76
C ALA A 193 21.58 14.33 -8.90
N THR A 194 21.93 13.27 -9.63
CA THR A 194 22.83 13.33 -10.80
C THR A 194 22.24 14.12 -11.97
N ALA A 195 20.94 13.97 -12.23
CA ALA A 195 20.24 14.70 -13.28
C ALA A 195 20.10 16.20 -12.98
N LEU A 196 20.24 16.59 -11.72
CA LEU A 196 20.13 17.98 -11.24
C LEU A 196 21.48 18.73 -11.25
N GLN A 197 22.60 18.05 -11.54
CA GLN A 197 23.96 18.62 -11.45
C GLN A 197 24.56 19.01 -12.79
N GLY A 198 23.90 18.81 -13.93
CA GLY A 198 24.42 19.05 -15.27
C GLY A 198 23.86 20.29 -15.94
N SER A 199 24.41 20.61 -17.11
CA SER A 199 23.87 21.66 -18.01
C SER A 199 22.47 21.33 -18.52
N GLU A 200 22.07 20.04 -18.50
CA GLU A 200 20.78 19.52 -18.94
C GLU A 200 19.73 19.48 -17.84
N ALA A 201 20.07 19.90 -16.60
CA ALA A 201 19.17 19.83 -15.45
C ALA A 201 17.81 20.52 -15.71
N ARG A 202 17.84 21.69 -16.40
CA ARG A 202 16.62 22.41 -16.80
C ARG A 202 15.72 21.56 -17.69
N GLU A 203 16.29 20.89 -18.68
CA GLU A 203 15.56 20.03 -19.62
C GLU A 203 14.94 18.81 -18.92
N HIS A 204 15.69 18.13 -18.06
CA HIS A 204 15.19 17.04 -17.24
C HIS A 204 14.01 17.47 -16.35
N ILE A 205 14.07 18.66 -15.76
CA ILE A 205 12.96 19.17 -14.92
C ILE A 205 11.72 19.42 -15.79
N LEU A 206 11.88 20.03 -16.97
CA LEU A 206 10.80 20.29 -17.91
C LEU A 206 10.11 19.00 -18.37
N ASP A 207 10.89 17.98 -18.73
CA ASP A 207 10.38 16.67 -19.12
C ASP A 207 9.58 16.01 -17.97
N MET A 208 10.09 16.09 -16.74
CA MET A 208 9.40 15.52 -15.58
C MET A 208 8.11 16.26 -15.25
N LEU A 209 8.08 17.57 -15.38
CA LEU A 209 6.84 18.37 -15.22
C LEU A 209 5.82 18.02 -16.30
N GLY A 210 6.24 17.89 -17.56
CA GLY A 210 5.37 17.47 -18.66
C GLY A 210 4.76 16.08 -18.43
N ASN A 211 5.58 15.11 -18.01
CA ASN A 211 5.14 13.75 -17.68
C ASN A 211 4.21 13.72 -16.46
N LEU A 212 4.46 14.56 -15.46
CA LEU A 212 3.63 14.68 -14.26
C LEU A 212 2.22 15.13 -14.63
N TRP A 213 2.11 16.19 -15.42
CA TRP A 213 0.81 16.72 -15.84
C TRP A 213 0.07 15.79 -16.80
N ALA A 214 0.78 15.16 -17.75
CA ALA A 214 0.18 14.17 -18.65
C ALA A 214 -0.44 12.97 -17.92
N GLU A 215 0.21 12.46 -16.88
CA GLU A 215 -0.33 11.36 -16.08
C GLU A 215 -1.65 11.72 -15.37
N MET A 216 -1.79 12.97 -14.98
CA MET A 216 -3.00 13.42 -14.27
C MET A 216 -4.21 13.65 -15.21
N GLY A 217 -4.12 13.21 -16.48
CA GLY A 217 -5.18 13.37 -17.48
C GLY A 217 -5.33 14.81 -17.94
N VAL A 218 -4.37 15.60 -17.60
CA VAL A 218 -4.27 17.00 -17.90
C VAL A 218 -3.57 17.10 -19.25
N SER A 219 -4.33 17.34 -20.29
CA SER A 219 -3.69 17.95 -21.48
C SER A 219 -2.98 19.20 -20.97
N ALA A 220 -1.83 19.55 -21.52
CA ALA A 220 -1.06 20.75 -21.16
C ALA A 220 -1.87 22.06 -21.44
N SER A 221 -3.17 22.07 -21.11
CA SER A 221 -4.08 23.17 -21.21
C SER A 221 -3.98 24.05 -19.96
N GLU A 222 -4.17 25.33 -20.13
CA GLU A 222 -4.02 26.39 -19.12
C GLU A 222 -4.63 26.11 -17.75
N ALA A 223 -5.68 25.29 -17.66
CA ALA A 223 -6.45 25.09 -16.42
C ALA A 223 -5.70 24.30 -15.33
N ASP A 224 -4.69 23.51 -15.67
CA ASP A 224 -4.10 22.54 -14.75
C ASP A 224 -2.66 22.85 -14.36
N ALA A 225 -1.94 23.60 -15.18
CA ALA A 225 -0.76 24.32 -14.72
C ALA A 225 -1.10 25.32 -13.60
N GLN A 226 -2.36 25.81 -13.56
CA GLN A 226 -2.87 26.67 -12.49
C GLN A 226 -2.93 26.01 -11.11
N LYS A 227 -2.76 24.68 -11.00
CA LYS A 227 -2.64 23.99 -9.72
C LYS A 227 -1.23 23.97 -9.15
N GLY A 228 -0.22 24.34 -9.95
CA GLY A 228 1.18 24.36 -9.55
C GLY A 228 1.74 22.96 -9.31
N VAL A 229 2.84 22.90 -8.57
CA VAL A 229 3.53 21.67 -8.18
C VAL A 229 4.12 21.84 -6.79
N LEU A 230 4.09 20.79 -5.98
CA LEU A 230 4.83 20.70 -4.72
C LEU A 230 6.23 20.18 -5.04
N ILE A 231 7.26 20.81 -4.50
CA ILE A 231 8.65 20.45 -4.68
C ILE A 231 9.20 20.04 -3.32
N GLU A 232 9.67 18.80 -3.19
CA GLU A 232 10.12 18.25 -1.90
C GLU A 232 11.41 17.47 -2.06
N LEU A 233 12.19 17.37 -0.99
CA LEU A 233 13.27 16.40 -0.94
C LEU A 233 12.72 14.98 -1.07
N ASN A 234 13.38 14.17 -1.88
CA ASN A 234 13.12 12.74 -1.92
C ASN A 234 13.95 12.07 -0.81
N LEU A 235 13.31 11.74 0.30
CA LEU A 235 13.98 11.08 1.43
C LEU A 235 14.50 9.71 0.97
N PRO A 236 15.78 9.39 1.21
CA PRO A 236 16.34 8.10 0.85
C PRO A 236 15.84 7.01 1.83
N ARG A 237 15.32 5.92 1.30
CA ARG A 237 14.93 4.73 2.06
C ARG A 237 14.11 5.03 3.32
N PRO A 238 13.01 5.82 3.24
CA PRO A 238 12.23 6.13 4.41
C PRO A 238 11.39 4.93 4.84
N LEU A 239 11.06 4.85 6.14
CA LEU A 239 9.94 4.06 6.62
C LEU A 239 8.65 4.82 6.30
N HIS A 240 7.58 4.10 5.96
CA HIS A 240 6.26 4.68 5.81
C HIS A 240 5.38 4.23 6.98
N TRP A 241 5.20 5.09 7.96
CA TRP A 241 4.37 4.85 9.13
C TRP A 241 3.12 5.72 9.09
N GLU A 242 2.03 5.17 9.60
CA GLU A 242 0.76 5.88 9.64
C GLU A 242 0.07 5.67 10.98
N VAL A 243 -0.52 6.73 11.52
CA VAL A 243 -1.23 6.69 12.80
C VAL A 243 -2.72 6.69 12.56
N GLN A 244 -3.41 5.66 13.07
CA GLN A 244 -4.87 5.62 13.09
C GLN A 244 -5.39 6.56 14.17
N ILE A 245 -6.19 7.54 13.81
CA ILE A 245 -6.94 8.39 14.74
C ILE A 245 -8.43 8.24 14.53
N PHE A 246 -9.20 8.54 15.59
CA PHE A 246 -10.65 8.49 15.55
C PHE A 246 -11.21 9.57 16.48
N GLY A 247 -12.31 10.20 16.08
CA GLY A 247 -12.95 11.21 16.90
C GLY A 247 -14.47 11.24 16.75
N ASP A 248 -15.12 11.96 17.67
CA ASP A 248 -16.55 12.24 17.67
C ASP A 248 -16.88 13.73 17.44
N GLY A 249 -15.85 14.55 17.18
CA GLY A 249 -15.91 15.99 17.04
C GLY A 249 -15.45 16.77 18.28
N ASP A 250 -15.46 16.16 19.44
CA ASP A 250 -15.02 16.73 20.72
C ASP A 250 -13.83 15.98 21.31
N THR A 251 -13.90 14.66 21.35
CA THR A 251 -12.82 13.75 21.78
C THR A 251 -12.13 13.16 20.57
N VAL A 252 -10.79 13.13 20.58
CA VAL A 252 -9.97 12.46 19.57
C VAL A 252 -8.97 11.53 20.27
N VAL A 253 -8.88 10.30 19.79
CA VAL A 253 -7.93 9.28 20.28
C VAL A 253 -7.09 8.73 19.13
N HIS A 254 -5.91 8.16 19.43
CA HIS A 254 -5.13 7.38 18.48
C HIS A 254 -5.13 5.90 18.82
N PHE A 255 -5.10 5.06 17.81
CA PHE A 255 -5.05 3.60 17.91
C PHE A 255 -3.67 3.04 17.53
N ALA A 256 -2.60 3.71 17.97
CA ALA A 256 -1.22 3.44 17.60
C ALA A 256 -1.00 3.59 16.08
N ALA A 257 0.00 2.90 15.54
CA ALA A 257 0.41 3.07 14.15
C ALA A 257 0.44 1.74 13.38
N ARG A 258 0.62 1.86 12.07
CA ARG A 258 0.93 0.78 11.16
C ARG A 258 2.22 1.09 10.40
N ASP A 259 3.02 0.07 10.13
CA ASP A 259 4.16 0.15 9.23
C ASP A 259 3.71 -0.32 7.86
N CYS A 260 3.65 0.60 6.91
CA CYS A 260 3.20 0.41 5.53
C CYS A 260 4.36 0.52 4.53
N SER A 261 5.57 0.21 4.95
CA SER A 261 6.78 0.34 4.13
C SER A 261 6.85 -0.69 3.00
N PHE A 262 6.09 -1.79 3.07
CA PHE A 262 6.04 -2.78 1.99
C PHE A 262 5.12 -2.32 0.86
N GLN A 263 5.73 -1.78 -0.16
CA GLN A 263 5.03 -1.19 -1.31
C GLN A 263 5.63 -1.69 -2.62
N ASN A 264 4.77 -1.78 -3.67
CA ASN A 264 5.26 -2.00 -5.01
C ASN A 264 5.83 -0.70 -5.63
N HIS A 265 6.34 -0.77 -6.86
CA HIS A 265 6.86 0.42 -7.56
C HIS A 265 5.85 1.55 -7.77
N GLY A 266 4.56 1.23 -7.76
CA GLY A 266 3.48 2.22 -7.82
C GLY A 266 3.07 2.77 -6.45
N TYR A 267 3.88 2.55 -5.41
CA TYR A 267 3.59 2.94 -4.01
C TYR A 267 2.32 2.29 -3.44
N GLN A 268 1.86 1.19 -4.04
CA GLN A 268 0.72 0.46 -3.52
C GLN A 268 1.17 -0.46 -2.38
N LYS A 269 0.60 -0.26 -1.21
CA LYS A 269 0.78 -1.08 -0.02
C LYS A 269 0.25 -2.50 -0.30
N PHE A 270 0.90 -3.53 0.22
CA PHE A 270 0.43 -4.92 0.10
C PHE A 270 0.76 -5.80 1.30
N ILE A 271 1.59 -5.33 2.23
CA ILE A 271 1.80 -5.89 3.57
C ILE A 271 1.83 -4.74 4.55
N GLU A 272 0.96 -4.79 5.56
CA GLU A 272 0.82 -3.78 6.60
C GLU A 272 1.00 -4.42 7.98
N LEU A 273 1.83 -3.81 8.81
CA LEU A 273 2.24 -4.37 10.10
C LEU A 273 1.76 -3.48 11.24
N ALA A 274 1.25 -4.07 12.30
CA ALA A 274 0.98 -3.33 13.54
C ALA A 274 2.26 -2.75 14.15
N LEU A 275 2.15 -1.54 14.68
CA LEU A 275 3.27 -0.85 15.32
C LEU A 275 2.77 -0.07 16.54
N HIS A 276 3.18 -0.51 17.76
CA HIS A 276 2.79 0.15 18.99
C HIS A 276 3.90 0.15 20.04
N PRO A 277 3.95 1.16 20.94
CA PRO A 277 5.04 1.33 21.88
C PRO A 277 5.24 0.14 22.83
N ASP A 278 4.15 -0.53 23.23
CA ASP A 278 4.21 -1.64 24.18
C ASP A 278 4.92 -2.87 23.60
N ALA A 279 4.75 -3.16 22.29
CA ALA A 279 5.47 -4.25 21.63
C ALA A 279 6.98 -3.97 21.58
N ILE A 280 7.36 -2.72 21.33
CA ILE A 280 8.78 -2.30 21.35
C ILE A 280 9.36 -2.42 22.76
N GLU A 281 8.61 -2.02 23.79
CA GLU A 281 9.04 -2.13 25.18
C GLU A 281 9.21 -3.60 25.60
N GLN A 282 8.28 -4.47 25.25
CA GLN A 282 8.37 -5.90 25.49
C GLN A 282 9.60 -6.52 24.82
N GLU A 283 9.94 -6.08 23.61
CA GLU A 283 11.14 -6.51 22.91
C GLU A 283 12.41 -6.06 23.66
N ILE A 284 12.48 -4.79 24.11
CA ILE A 284 13.59 -4.26 24.92
C ILE A 284 13.79 -5.10 26.19
N GLN A 285 12.70 -5.46 26.87
CA GLN A 285 12.76 -6.23 28.12
C GLN A 285 13.31 -7.66 27.95
N ARG A 286 13.30 -8.20 26.74
CA ARG A 286 13.83 -9.54 26.43
C ARG A 286 15.31 -9.54 26.06
N LEU A 287 15.90 -8.39 25.81
CA LEU A 287 17.28 -8.22 25.38
C LEU A 287 18.23 -8.13 26.57
N ASP A 288 19.47 -8.63 26.40
CA ASP A 288 20.52 -8.45 27.38
C ASP A 288 21.03 -7.00 27.36
N PRO A 289 20.99 -6.26 28.48
CA PRO A 289 21.39 -4.85 28.53
C PRO A 289 22.83 -4.56 28.07
N HIS A 290 23.73 -5.52 28.20
CA HIS A 290 25.13 -5.37 27.82
C HIS A 290 25.42 -5.91 26.42
N ALA A 291 24.94 -7.13 26.10
CA ALA A 291 25.17 -7.73 24.80
C ALA A 291 24.41 -7.01 23.68
N ASP A 292 23.19 -6.52 23.96
CA ASP A 292 22.28 -5.91 22.98
C ASP A 292 22.17 -4.39 23.10
N ALA A 293 23.13 -3.71 23.73
CA ALA A 293 23.04 -2.27 24.04
C ALA A 293 22.74 -1.39 22.81
N ALA A 294 23.35 -1.67 21.66
CA ALA A 294 23.11 -0.92 20.42
C ALA A 294 21.69 -1.13 19.89
N ARG A 295 21.17 -2.37 19.96
CA ARG A 295 19.80 -2.72 19.57
C ARG A 295 18.79 -2.05 20.48
N ILE A 296 18.99 -2.11 21.79
CA ILE A 296 18.15 -1.43 22.79
C ILE A 296 18.09 0.08 22.51
N ALA A 297 19.25 0.71 22.22
CA ALA A 297 19.29 2.12 21.88
C ALA A 297 18.51 2.45 20.59
N SER A 298 18.58 1.58 19.59
CA SER A 298 17.78 1.69 18.35
C SER A 298 16.28 1.57 18.63
N LEU A 299 15.85 0.56 19.38
CA LEU A 299 14.47 0.36 19.76
C LEU A 299 13.90 1.50 20.58
N ARG A 300 14.68 2.07 21.51
CA ARG A 300 14.28 3.26 22.28
C ARG A 300 14.06 4.49 21.41
N ARG A 301 14.94 4.73 20.42
CA ARG A 301 14.73 5.83 19.46
C ARG A 301 13.46 5.59 18.66
N ARG A 302 13.26 4.37 18.17
CA ARG A 302 12.07 3.98 17.40
C ARG A 302 10.79 4.19 18.20
N LYS A 303 10.79 3.79 19.49
CA LYS A 303 9.66 4.02 20.41
C LYS A 303 9.37 5.51 20.56
N ALA A 304 10.40 6.32 20.80
CA ALA A 304 10.25 7.78 20.94
C ALA A 304 9.70 8.43 19.65
N THR A 305 10.16 7.98 18.46
CA THR A 305 9.61 8.44 17.18
C THR A 305 8.13 8.09 17.07
N LEU A 306 7.76 6.86 17.43
CA LEU A 306 6.38 6.40 17.38
C LEU A 306 5.47 7.20 18.31
N GLU A 307 5.90 7.43 19.55
CA GLU A 307 5.17 8.25 20.52
C GLU A 307 4.99 9.69 20.02
N ARG A 308 6.03 10.26 19.39
CA ARG A 308 5.97 11.59 18.77
C ARG A 308 4.93 11.67 17.65
N ILE A 309 4.94 10.73 16.69
CA ILE A 309 3.96 10.77 15.59
C ILE A 309 2.53 10.53 16.07
N CYS A 310 2.32 9.73 17.10
CA CYS A 310 1.02 9.56 17.74
C CYS A 310 0.52 10.88 18.36
N ALA A 311 1.39 11.60 19.06
CA ALA A 311 1.05 12.92 19.62
C ALA A 311 0.79 13.96 18.52
N ASP A 312 1.57 13.94 17.43
CA ASP A 312 1.40 14.83 16.28
C ASP A 312 0.05 14.56 15.58
N ALA A 313 -0.31 13.29 15.39
CA ALA A 313 -1.57 12.89 14.81
C ALA A 313 -2.78 13.31 15.65
N LEU A 314 -2.68 13.20 16.99
CA LEU A 314 -3.73 13.69 17.89
C LEU A 314 -3.92 15.21 17.75
N ARG A 315 -2.83 15.99 17.71
CA ARG A 315 -2.92 17.46 17.53
C ARG A 315 -3.63 17.84 16.22
N LEU A 316 -3.32 17.12 15.13
CA LEU A 316 -4.01 17.31 13.84
C LEU A 316 -5.50 16.95 13.94
N GLY A 317 -5.83 15.80 14.52
CA GLY A 317 -7.21 15.37 14.69
C GLY A 317 -8.04 16.34 15.55
N GLN A 318 -7.44 16.87 16.63
CA GLN A 318 -8.07 17.88 17.50
C GLN A 318 -8.30 19.21 16.76
N GLU A 319 -7.30 19.68 16.00
CA GLU A 319 -7.39 20.94 15.22
C GLU A 319 -8.55 20.92 14.22
N ILE A 320 -8.76 19.79 13.56
CA ILE A 320 -9.87 19.65 12.60
C ILE A 320 -11.18 19.19 13.23
N ARG A 321 -11.22 19.05 14.56
CA ARG A 321 -12.37 18.51 15.30
C ARG A 321 -12.88 17.22 14.62
N LEU A 322 -11.97 16.27 14.47
CA LEU A 322 -12.21 15.03 13.73
C LEU A 322 -13.48 14.33 14.21
N ARG A 323 -14.34 13.99 13.26
CA ARG A 323 -15.50 13.11 13.44
C ARG A 323 -15.29 11.89 12.53
N ALA A 324 -15.35 10.68 13.09
CA ALA A 324 -15.05 9.41 12.48
C ALA A 324 -13.54 9.07 12.36
N ALA A 325 -13.19 8.09 11.53
CA ALA A 325 -11.82 7.63 11.36
C ALA A 325 -11.03 8.54 10.41
N ALA A 326 -9.74 8.74 10.72
CA ALA A 326 -8.76 9.27 9.80
C ALA A 326 -7.38 8.62 10.06
N THR A 327 -6.48 8.76 9.12
CA THR A 327 -5.10 8.28 9.25
C THR A 327 -4.14 9.40 8.91
N VAL A 328 -3.12 9.58 9.74
CA VAL A 328 -2.05 10.57 9.51
C VAL A 328 -0.80 9.80 9.09
N GLU A 329 -0.30 10.07 7.90
CA GLU A 329 0.86 9.40 7.32
C GLU A 329 2.15 10.18 7.55
N PHE A 330 3.22 9.45 7.85
CA PHE A 330 4.56 9.98 8.08
C PHE A 330 5.60 9.18 7.31
N LEU A 331 6.62 9.88 6.80
CA LEU A 331 7.86 9.24 6.38
C LEU A 331 8.88 9.40 7.51
N VAL A 332 9.54 8.31 7.90
CA VAL A 332 10.58 8.32 8.91
C VAL A 332 11.92 8.04 8.24
N ASP A 333 12.88 8.92 8.39
CA ASP A 333 14.18 8.79 7.76
C ASP A 333 15.07 7.73 8.44
N THR A 334 16.26 7.52 7.91
CA THR A 334 17.23 6.56 8.44
C THR A 334 17.79 6.93 9.82
N GLN A 335 17.59 8.17 10.27
CA GLN A 335 17.98 8.63 11.62
C GLN A 335 16.83 8.48 12.63
N GLY A 336 15.64 8.15 12.16
CA GLY A 336 14.43 8.03 12.97
C GLY A 336 13.64 9.33 13.08
N GLU A 337 13.95 10.36 12.28
CA GLU A 337 13.21 11.61 12.27
C GLU A 337 11.93 11.47 11.43
N PRO A 338 10.75 11.75 12.00
CA PRO A 338 9.49 11.68 11.29
C PRO A 338 9.18 12.99 10.56
N TYR A 339 8.63 12.85 9.37
CA TYR A 339 8.14 13.93 8.52
C TYR A 339 6.69 13.67 8.15
N PHE A 340 5.81 14.61 8.42
CA PHE A 340 4.42 14.57 7.99
C PHE A 340 4.32 14.43 6.46
N LEU A 341 3.47 13.51 6.00
CA LEU A 341 3.25 13.26 4.58
C LEU A 341 1.87 13.75 4.13
N GLU A 342 0.79 13.19 4.71
CA GLU A 342 -0.59 13.55 4.39
C GLU A 342 -1.57 13.05 5.47
N VAL A 343 -2.83 13.50 5.36
CA VAL A 343 -3.95 12.95 6.12
C VAL A 343 -4.91 12.28 5.15
N ASN A 344 -5.32 11.06 5.46
CA ASN A 344 -6.43 10.40 4.79
C ASN A 344 -7.66 10.50 5.69
N PRO A 345 -8.58 11.45 5.43
CA PRO A 345 -9.73 11.72 6.31
C PRO A 345 -10.87 10.72 6.07
N ARG A 346 -10.57 9.46 6.23
CA ARG A 346 -11.49 8.33 6.07
C ARG A 346 -10.93 7.08 6.74
N ILE A 347 -11.74 6.05 6.84
CA ILE A 347 -11.24 4.71 7.16
C ILE A 347 -10.32 4.22 6.03
N GLN A 348 -9.31 3.44 6.37
CA GLN A 348 -8.41 2.85 5.38
C GLN A 348 -8.63 1.35 5.21
N VAL A 349 -8.10 0.77 4.12
CA VAL A 349 -8.19 -0.65 3.82
C VAL A 349 -7.61 -1.47 4.97
N GLU A 350 -6.46 -1.06 5.48
CA GLU A 350 -5.65 -1.71 6.50
C GLU A 350 -6.09 -1.46 7.95
N HIS A 351 -7.30 -0.93 8.18
CA HIS A 351 -7.81 -0.68 9.54
C HIS A 351 -7.92 -1.95 10.40
N GLY A 352 -8.08 -3.11 9.75
CA GLY A 352 -8.14 -4.40 10.42
C GLY A 352 -6.88 -4.76 11.21
N VAL A 353 -5.70 -4.26 10.80
CA VAL A 353 -4.45 -4.38 11.57
C VAL A 353 -4.59 -3.69 12.93
N THR A 354 -5.14 -2.48 12.93
CA THR A 354 -5.41 -1.72 14.16
C THR A 354 -6.41 -2.45 15.06
N GLU A 355 -7.54 -2.93 14.50
CA GLU A 355 -8.55 -3.70 15.26
C GLU A 355 -7.98 -4.99 15.85
N GLY A 356 -6.97 -5.58 15.18
CA GLY A 356 -6.26 -6.78 15.65
C GLY A 356 -5.57 -6.60 16.99
N ILE A 357 -5.03 -5.40 17.25
CA ILE A 357 -4.23 -5.11 18.45
C ILE A 357 -4.93 -4.20 19.47
N ALA A 358 -5.83 -3.32 19.03
CA ALA A 358 -6.43 -2.30 19.90
C ALA A 358 -7.54 -2.87 20.80
N ARG A 359 -7.56 -2.42 22.04
CA ARG A 359 -8.55 -2.76 23.04
C ARG A 359 -9.01 -1.51 23.77
N VAL A 360 -10.32 -1.36 23.96
CA VAL A 360 -10.93 -0.35 24.83
C VAL A 360 -11.34 -1.06 26.12
N ARG A 361 -10.74 -0.71 27.24
CA ARG A 361 -10.98 -1.38 28.55
C ARG A 361 -10.88 -2.91 28.44
N GLY A 362 -9.91 -3.41 27.66
CA GLY A 362 -9.67 -4.84 27.41
C GLY A 362 -10.57 -5.49 26.34
N THR A 363 -11.54 -4.77 25.78
CA THR A 363 -12.46 -5.28 24.74
C THR A 363 -11.99 -4.90 23.34
N PRO A 364 -11.98 -5.82 22.36
CA PRO A 364 -11.72 -5.49 20.97
C PRO A 364 -12.66 -4.41 20.43
N ILE A 365 -12.14 -3.52 19.57
CA ILE A 365 -12.93 -2.45 18.96
C ILE A 365 -13.19 -2.75 17.48
N SER A 366 -14.31 -2.23 16.95
CA SER A 366 -14.56 -2.10 15.52
C SER A 366 -14.67 -0.62 15.15
N LEU A 367 -13.78 -0.15 14.28
CA LEU A 367 -13.80 1.22 13.79
C LEU A 367 -15.03 1.47 12.89
N VAL A 368 -15.44 0.48 12.12
CA VAL A 368 -16.65 0.55 11.28
C VAL A 368 -17.90 0.73 12.14
N GLU A 369 -18.02 -0.01 13.23
CA GLU A 369 -19.12 0.14 14.20
C GLU A 369 -19.16 1.56 14.77
N TRP A 370 -18.02 2.05 15.27
CA TRP A 370 -17.94 3.36 15.89
C TRP A 370 -18.21 4.50 14.90
N GLN A 371 -17.84 4.35 13.61
CA GLN A 371 -18.24 5.32 12.59
C GLN A 371 -19.76 5.45 12.48
N GLN A 372 -20.50 4.33 12.54
CA GLN A 372 -21.97 4.35 12.49
C GLN A 372 -22.56 5.00 13.75
N ARG A 373 -22.04 4.64 14.94
CA ARG A 373 -22.48 5.19 16.24
C ARG A 373 -22.27 6.71 16.32
N VAL A 374 -21.07 7.18 15.98
CA VAL A 374 -20.76 8.62 15.98
C VAL A 374 -21.64 9.36 14.98
N ALA A 375 -21.87 8.82 13.78
CA ALA A 375 -22.78 9.41 12.82
C ALA A 375 -24.24 9.44 13.32
N ALA A 376 -24.65 8.46 14.12
CA ALA A 376 -25.94 8.46 14.79
C ALA A 376 -26.07 9.51 15.91
N GLY A 377 -24.93 10.11 16.33
CA GLY A 377 -24.85 11.15 17.34
C GLY A 377 -24.40 10.64 18.72
N GLU A 378 -23.87 9.43 18.79
CA GLU A 378 -23.22 8.93 20.00
C GLU A 378 -21.84 9.57 20.15
N GLN A 379 -21.43 9.88 21.37
CA GLN A 379 -20.08 10.32 21.70
C GLN A 379 -19.24 9.12 22.11
N LEU A 380 -17.91 9.24 21.99
CA LEU A 380 -16.99 8.23 22.54
C LEU A 380 -17.15 8.18 24.05
N ASP A 381 -17.41 6.98 24.57
CA ASP A 381 -17.52 6.71 26.01
C ASP A 381 -16.17 6.35 26.63
N PHE A 382 -15.04 6.55 25.90
CA PHE A 382 -13.68 6.26 26.31
C PHE A 382 -12.72 7.36 25.86
N GLY A 383 -11.61 7.49 26.60
CA GLY A 383 -10.49 8.36 26.29
C GLY A 383 -9.23 7.59 25.89
N GLN A 384 -8.13 8.30 25.68
CA GLN A 384 -6.83 7.69 25.33
C GLN A 384 -6.33 6.75 26.44
N GLU A 385 -6.61 7.05 27.69
CA GLU A 385 -6.24 6.28 28.87
C GLU A 385 -6.95 4.93 28.99
N ASP A 386 -8.09 4.77 28.31
CA ASP A 386 -8.85 3.52 28.25
C ASP A 386 -8.34 2.54 27.19
N LEU A 387 -7.42 3.00 26.34
CA LEU A 387 -6.87 2.21 25.25
C LEU A 387 -5.64 1.41 25.72
N SER A 388 -5.57 0.19 25.24
CA SER A 388 -4.38 -0.66 25.35
C SER A 388 -4.13 -1.41 24.06
N PHE A 389 -2.87 -1.78 23.81
CA PHE A 389 -2.46 -2.49 22.61
C PHE A 389 -1.85 -3.83 22.99
N VAL A 390 -2.33 -4.90 22.38
CA VAL A 390 -1.99 -6.28 22.77
C VAL A 390 -1.58 -7.09 21.56
N GLY A 391 -0.41 -7.72 21.67
CA GLY A 391 0.08 -8.64 20.66
C GLY A 391 0.58 -7.95 19.39
N ASP A 392 0.32 -8.56 18.27
CA ASP A 392 0.75 -8.12 16.95
C ASP A 392 -0.28 -8.52 15.89
N ALA A 393 -0.32 -7.80 14.77
CA ALA A 393 -1.15 -8.11 13.63
C ALA A 393 -0.44 -7.75 12.31
N ILE A 394 -0.65 -8.58 11.31
CA ILE A 394 -0.17 -8.35 9.93
C ILE A 394 -1.35 -8.54 8.99
N GLU A 395 -1.55 -7.58 8.11
CA GLU A 395 -2.45 -7.69 6.97
C GLU A 395 -1.65 -7.91 5.70
N VAL A 396 -2.18 -8.75 4.80
CA VAL A 396 -1.73 -8.85 3.41
C VAL A 396 -2.91 -8.69 2.48
N ARG A 397 -2.68 -7.96 1.39
CA ARG A 397 -3.69 -7.76 0.35
C ARG A 397 -3.58 -8.84 -0.70
N LEU A 398 -4.65 -9.60 -0.88
CA LEU A 398 -4.78 -10.54 -1.98
C LEU A 398 -5.29 -9.80 -3.20
N ASN A 399 -4.40 -9.61 -4.16
CA ASN A 399 -4.65 -8.80 -5.34
C ASN A 399 -4.58 -9.67 -6.61
N ALA A 400 -5.40 -9.33 -7.60
CA ALA A 400 -5.24 -9.83 -8.96
C ALA A 400 -4.06 -9.08 -9.62
N TRP A 401 -2.87 -9.59 -9.42
CA TRP A 401 -1.62 -9.04 -9.92
C TRP A 401 -0.83 -10.10 -10.68
N HIS A 402 -0.07 -9.63 -11.66
CA HIS A 402 1.00 -10.44 -12.24
C HIS A 402 2.07 -10.74 -11.19
N GLU A 403 2.93 -11.69 -11.49
CA GLU A 403 4.04 -12.05 -10.60
C GLU A 403 5.03 -10.88 -10.38
N ASP A 404 5.07 -9.91 -11.31
CA ASP A 404 5.83 -8.66 -11.19
C ASP A 404 5.12 -7.57 -10.39
N LEU A 405 4.07 -7.93 -9.67
CA LEU A 405 3.24 -7.02 -8.86
C LEU A 405 2.55 -5.91 -9.68
N SER A 406 2.44 -6.04 -11.00
CA SER A 406 1.60 -5.19 -11.82
C SER A 406 0.15 -5.65 -11.80
N PRO A 407 -0.86 -4.72 -11.82
CA PRO A 407 -2.27 -5.09 -11.80
C PRO A 407 -2.67 -5.90 -13.04
N VAL A 408 -3.50 -6.93 -12.84
CA VAL A 408 -4.21 -7.65 -13.91
C VAL A 408 -5.55 -6.98 -14.14
N LEU A 409 -5.90 -6.78 -15.40
CA LEU A 409 -7.23 -6.28 -15.77
C LEU A 409 -8.18 -7.47 -15.96
N GLY A 410 -8.96 -7.78 -14.92
CA GLY A 410 -9.95 -8.85 -14.98
C GLY A 410 -9.48 -10.15 -14.30
N GLY A 411 -10.08 -11.25 -14.72
CA GLY A 411 -9.91 -12.57 -14.09
C GLY A 411 -11.09 -12.94 -13.19
N VAL A 412 -11.31 -14.23 -13.02
CA VAL A 412 -12.42 -14.77 -12.24
C VAL A 412 -11.88 -15.56 -11.06
N VAL A 413 -12.21 -15.16 -9.85
CA VAL A 413 -12.00 -15.95 -8.64
C VAL A 413 -13.15 -16.97 -8.56
N GLU A 414 -12.84 -18.24 -8.77
CA GLU A 414 -13.81 -19.35 -8.72
C GLU A 414 -14.03 -19.86 -7.30
N ALA A 415 -12.98 -19.86 -6.50
CA ALA A 415 -13.05 -20.23 -5.09
C ALA A 415 -12.04 -19.43 -4.27
N LEU A 416 -12.48 -19.01 -3.10
CA LEU A 416 -11.66 -18.45 -2.02
C LEU A 416 -12.15 -19.06 -0.72
N ARG A 417 -11.32 -19.86 -0.06
CA ARG A 417 -11.67 -20.56 1.16
C ARG A 417 -10.55 -20.45 2.18
N LEU A 418 -10.93 -20.33 3.44
CA LEU A 418 -10.03 -20.40 4.58
C LEU A 418 -10.36 -21.65 5.38
N GLU A 419 -9.46 -22.63 5.33
CA GLU A 419 -9.61 -23.93 6.00
C GLU A 419 -8.80 -24.00 7.32
N ALA A 420 -8.50 -22.84 7.91
CA ALA A 420 -7.80 -22.77 9.18
C ALA A 420 -8.61 -23.42 10.31
N SER A 421 -7.95 -24.19 11.17
CA SER A 421 -8.54 -24.90 12.30
C SER A 421 -7.82 -24.58 13.62
N GLY A 422 -8.42 -24.99 14.74
CA GLY A 422 -7.83 -24.85 16.07
C GLY A 422 -7.44 -23.42 16.42
N ALA A 423 -6.25 -23.24 16.99
CA ALA A 423 -5.72 -21.95 17.42
C ALA A 423 -5.50 -20.99 16.26
N LEU A 424 -5.13 -21.49 15.07
CA LEU A 424 -4.94 -20.67 13.89
C LEU A 424 -6.24 -19.98 13.47
N ARG A 425 -7.36 -20.70 13.50
CA ARG A 425 -8.69 -20.16 13.12
C ARG A 425 -9.11 -18.97 13.98
N GLN A 426 -8.72 -18.94 15.25
CA GLN A 426 -9.04 -17.84 16.16
C GLN A 426 -8.21 -16.58 15.91
N ARG A 427 -7.11 -16.71 15.20
CA ARG A 427 -6.13 -15.65 14.94
C ARG A 427 -6.22 -15.07 13.54
N VAL A 428 -6.99 -15.70 12.66
CA VAL A 428 -7.08 -15.35 11.24
C VAL A 428 -8.42 -14.71 10.92
N ARG A 429 -8.38 -13.55 10.29
CA ARG A 429 -9.52 -12.84 9.72
C ARG A 429 -9.32 -12.73 8.21
N LEU A 430 -10.27 -13.24 7.44
CA LEU A 430 -10.30 -13.09 5.98
C LEU A 430 -11.50 -12.23 5.62
N GLU A 431 -11.23 -11.10 5.02
CA GLU A 431 -12.23 -10.16 4.52
C GLU A 431 -12.25 -10.23 3.00
N ALA A 432 -13.34 -10.67 2.48
CA ALA A 432 -13.54 -10.78 1.04
C ALA A 432 -14.92 -10.29 0.66
N SER A 433 -15.11 -9.94 -0.59
CA SER A 433 -16.38 -9.42 -1.12
C SER A 433 -17.53 -10.45 -1.11
N GLY A 434 -17.66 -11.24 -0.04
CA GLY A 434 -18.77 -12.18 0.19
C GLY A 434 -18.64 -13.56 -0.47
N LEU A 435 -17.51 -13.87 -1.06
CA LEU A 435 -17.26 -15.17 -1.72
C LEU A 435 -17.31 -16.38 -0.80
N LEU A 436 -16.93 -16.21 0.45
CA LEU A 436 -16.75 -17.31 1.42
C LEU A 436 -18.03 -18.11 1.70
N ARG A 437 -19.20 -17.54 1.42
CA ARG A 437 -20.49 -18.16 1.80
C ARG A 437 -21.23 -18.87 0.66
N ARG A 438 -20.86 -18.66 -0.63
CA ARG A 438 -21.74 -19.11 -1.73
C ARG A 438 -21.08 -19.86 -2.88
N GLU A 439 -19.78 -20.12 -2.87
CA GLU A 439 -19.08 -20.84 -3.96
C GLU A 439 -19.39 -20.32 -5.38
N LYS A 440 -19.71 -19.03 -5.52
CA LYS A 440 -20.01 -18.44 -6.82
C LYS A 440 -18.78 -17.75 -7.38
N PRO A 441 -18.46 -17.94 -8.67
CA PRO A 441 -17.37 -17.22 -9.33
C PRO A 441 -17.54 -15.72 -9.21
N TRP A 442 -16.44 -15.02 -9.02
CA TRP A 442 -16.39 -13.57 -8.87
C TRP A 442 -15.39 -12.96 -9.84
N ILE A 443 -15.80 -11.90 -10.54
CA ILE A 443 -14.95 -11.18 -11.48
C ILE A 443 -14.23 -10.08 -10.74
N VAL A 444 -12.90 -10.03 -10.86
CA VAL A 444 -12.09 -8.95 -10.30
C VAL A 444 -12.30 -7.70 -11.16
N PRO A 445 -12.73 -6.58 -10.58
CA PRO A 445 -12.93 -5.35 -11.32
C PRO A 445 -11.61 -4.77 -11.86
N SER A 446 -11.67 -4.16 -13.05
CA SER A 446 -10.48 -3.60 -13.71
C SER A 446 -9.86 -2.39 -13.01
N TYR A 447 -10.57 -1.74 -12.08
CA TYR A 447 -10.12 -0.51 -11.40
C TYR A 447 -9.64 -0.77 -9.96
N ASP A 448 -9.82 -1.98 -9.43
CA ASP A 448 -9.32 -2.37 -8.12
C ASP A 448 -8.96 -3.85 -8.13
N ALA A 449 -7.69 -4.13 -8.08
CA ALA A 449 -7.17 -5.49 -8.12
C ALA A 449 -7.38 -6.24 -6.79
N ASN A 450 -7.72 -5.56 -5.68
CA ASN A 450 -7.90 -6.19 -4.39
C ASN A 450 -9.20 -7.00 -4.35
N PHE A 451 -9.10 -8.29 -4.06
CA PHE A 451 -10.25 -9.17 -3.91
C PHE A 451 -10.44 -9.72 -2.49
N ALA A 452 -9.41 -9.66 -1.66
CA ALA A 452 -9.51 -10.02 -0.25
C ALA A 452 -8.35 -9.45 0.57
N LEU A 453 -8.60 -9.31 1.88
CA LEU A 453 -7.62 -8.95 2.90
C LEU A 453 -7.50 -10.14 3.86
N LEU A 454 -6.27 -10.55 4.13
CA LEU A 454 -5.97 -11.57 5.11
C LEU A 454 -5.23 -10.93 6.27
N ILE A 455 -5.84 -10.97 7.46
CA ILE A 455 -5.25 -10.41 8.68
C ILE A 455 -4.98 -11.56 9.63
N VAL A 456 -3.76 -11.65 10.14
CA VAL A 456 -3.37 -12.62 11.16
C VAL A 456 -2.88 -11.87 12.38
N SER A 457 -3.37 -12.26 13.55
CA SER A 457 -2.94 -11.72 14.85
C SER A 457 -2.15 -12.77 15.65
N GLY A 458 -1.21 -12.32 16.46
CA GLY A 458 -0.38 -13.17 17.30
C GLY A 458 0.06 -12.50 18.59
N ALA A 459 0.72 -13.24 19.46
CA ALA A 459 1.28 -12.68 20.68
C ALA A 459 2.49 -11.77 20.38
N HIS A 460 3.25 -12.10 19.33
CA HIS A 460 4.45 -11.39 18.92
C HIS A 460 4.61 -11.46 17.40
N ARG A 461 5.39 -10.54 16.80
CA ARG A 461 5.68 -10.46 15.36
C ARG A 461 6.06 -11.81 14.75
N ARG A 462 6.97 -12.55 15.38
CA ARG A 462 7.41 -13.86 14.89
C ARG A 462 6.28 -14.89 14.82
N ASP A 463 5.42 -14.91 15.83
CA ASP A 463 4.27 -15.82 15.86
C ASP A 463 3.21 -15.45 14.83
N THR A 464 3.01 -14.13 14.65
CA THR A 464 2.08 -13.59 13.64
C THR A 464 2.57 -13.95 12.25
N LEU A 465 3.86 -13.75 11.96
CA LEU A 465 4.47 -14.05 10.68
C LEU A 465 4.44 -15.54 10.36
N ALA A 466 4.76 -16.40 11.33
CA ALA A 466 4.67 -17.85 11.18
C ALA A 466 3.22 -18.30 10.90
N GLY A 467 2.24 -17.77 11.64
CA GLY A 467 0.82 -18.07 11.41
C GLY A 467 0.31 -17.55 10.07
N LEU A 468 0.83 -16.41 9.60
CA LEU A 468 0.49 -15.87 8.28
C LEU A 468 1.04 -16.76 7.16
N LEU A 469 2.30 -17.17 7.24
CA LEU A 469 2.91 -18.09 6.28
C LEU A 469 2.17 -19.43 6.26
N GLU A 470 1.88 -20.01 7.42
CA GLU A 470 1.08 -21.23 7.53
C GLU A 470 -0.28 -21.07 6.86
N THR A 471 -0.94 -19.92 7.10
CA THR A 471 -2.26 -19.65 6.51
C THR A 471 -2.19 -19.57 4.98
N LEU A 472 -1.23 -18.81 4.44
CA LEU A 472 -1.09 -18.63 3.00
C LEU A 472 -0.69 -19.92 2.26
N ASP A 473 0.14 -20.74 2.87
CA ASP A 473 0.68 -21.95 2.26
C ASP A 473 -0.26 -23.16 2.37
N THR A 474 -0.95 -23.30 3.50
CA THR A 474 -1.68 -24.54 3.80
C THR A 474 -3.18 -24.37 4.02
N ALA A 475 -3.62 -23.23 4.54
CA ALA A 475 -5.01 -23.01 4.96
C ALA A 475 -5.84 -22.18 3.98
N LEU A 476 -5.21 -21.40 3.10
CA LEU A 476 -5.87 -20.56 2.14
C LEU A 476 -5.93 -21.21 0.76
N LEU A 477 -7.14 -21.49 0.28
CA LEU A 477 -7.37 -21.92 -1.09
C LEU A 477 -7.83 -20.74 -1.94
N VAL A 478 -7.05 -20.39 -2.97
CA VAL A 478 -7.44 -19.46 -4.03
C VAL A 478 -7.44 -20.21 -5.36
N ARG A 479 -8.57 -20.23 -6.04
CA ARG A 479 -8.70 -20.83 -7.36
C ARG A 479 -9.42 -19.86 -8.30
N GLY A 480 -8.97 -19.77 -9.52
CA GLY A 480 -9.58 -18.95 -10.56
C GLY A 480 -9.42 -19.54 -11.95
N ASN A 481 -9.98 -18.84 -12.94
CA ASN A 481 -9.78 -19.18 -14.34
C ASN A 481 -8.33 -18.88 -14.79
N THR A 482 -7.99 -19.22 -16.02
CA THR A 482 -6.63 -19.04 -16.57
C THR A 482 -6.18 -17.57 -16.66
N GLU A 483 -7.13 -16.63 -16.66
CA GLU A 483 -6.85 -15.20 -16.72
C GLU A 483 -6.51 -14.62 -15.34
N LEU A 484 -6.97 -15.26 -14.25
CA LEU A 484 -6.67 -14.82 -12.90
C LEU A 484 -5.20 -15.08 -12.58
N LYS A 485 -4.45 -14.02 -12.35
CA LYS A 485 -3.14 -14.04 -11.70
C LYS A 485 -3.30 -13.44 -10.31
N THR A 486 -2.55 -13.94 -9.35
CA THR A 486 -2.60 -13.43 -7.98
C THR A 486 -1.21 -13.18 -7.43
N ASN A 487 -1.10 -12.25 -6.48
CA ASN A 487 0.13 -11.98 -5.76
C ASN A 487 0.39 -12.97 -4.60
N LEU A 488 -0.31 -14.10 -4.53
CA LEU A 488 -0.19 -15.05 -3.42
C LEU A 488 1.24 -15.57 -3.27
N GLN A 489 1.85 -16.01 -4.37
CA GLN A 489 3.22 -16.53 -4.34
C GLN A 489 4.25 -15.44 -4.05
N PRO A 490 4.19 -14.24 -4.67
CA PRO A 490 4.97 -13.09 -4.24
C PRO A 490 4.86 -12.78 -2.74
N LEU A 491 3.67 -12.82 -2.16
CA LEU A 491 3.48 -12.62 -0.72
C LEU A 491 4.21 -13.66 0.12
N ILE A 492 4.04 -14.95 -0.19
CA ILE A 492 4.74 -16.04 0.51
C ILE A 492 6.26 -15.83 0.45
N GLY A 493 6.79 -15.51 -0.74
CA GLY A 493 8.21 -15.22 -0.92
C GLY A 493 8.69 -14.06 -0.04
N MET A 494 7.99 -12.93 -0.04
CA MET A 494 8.34 -11.75 0.77
C MET A 494 8.30 -12.04 2.28
N LEU A 495 7.25 -12.71 2.74
CA LEU A 495 7.10 -13.05 4.16
C LEU A 495 8.13 -14.08 4.62
N THR A 496 8.50 -15.02 3.75
CA THR A 496 9.60 -15.96 4.02
C THR A 496 10.93 -15.21 4.16
N LEU A 497 11.18 -14.21 3.32
CA LEU A 497 12.33 -13.32 3.45
C LEU A 497 12.32 -12.56 4.77
N MET A 498 11.18 -11.99 5.14
CA MET A 498 11.03 -11.29 6.43
C MET A 498 11.34 -12.23 7.60
N GLN A 499 10.88 -13.47 7.55
CA GLN A 499 11.15 -14.47 8.59
C GLN A 499 12.63 -14.83 8.68
N ALA A 500 13.34 -14.86 7.54
CA ALA A 500 14.75 -15.17 7.47
C ALA A 500 15.67 -14.00 7.85
N LEU A 501 15.15 -12.75 7.87
CA LEU A 501 15.95 -11.59 8.27
C LEU A 501 16.37 -11.67 9.75
N PRO A 502 17.56 -11.16 10.08
CA PRO A 502 17.99 -11.07 11.47
C PRO A 502 16.96 -10.33 12.33
N PRO A 503 16.81 -10.70 13.62
CA PRO A 503 15.83 -10.08 14.51
C PRO A 503 15.92 -8.55 14.58
N GLU A 504 17.11 -7.98 14.43
CA GLU A 504 17.34 -6.54 14.38
C GLU A 504 16.74 -5.88 13.12
N THR A 505 16.47 -6.66 12.07
CA THR A 505 15.84 -6.19 10.83
C THR A 505 14.31 -6.24 10.92
N GLU A 506 13.77 -6.99 11.86
CA GLU A 506 12.32 -7.20 12.03
C GLU A 506 11.54 -5.87 12.16
N PHE A 507 12.20 -4.82 12.68
CA PHE A 507 11.66 -3.48 12.83
C PHE A 507 12.30 -2.44 11.88
N ARG A 508 13.13 -2.85 10.94
CA ARG A 508 13.79 -1.98 9.97
C ARG A 508 13.23 -2.17 8.56
N THR A 509 11.91 -2.25 8.46
CA THR A 509 11.25 -2.22 7.17
C THR A 509 11.33 -0.80 6.61
N ASP A 510 12.03 -0.57 5.53
CA ASP A 510 11.94 0.66 4.76
C ASP A 510 11.35 0.38 3.38
N THR A 511 10.99 1.42 2.66
CA THR A 511 10.32 1.29 1.35
C THR A 511 11.21 0.63 0.28
N SER A 512 12.49 0.41 0.55
CA SER A 512 13.44 -0.29 -0.31
C SER A 512 13.74 -1.71 0.15
N LEU A 513 13.21 -2.15 1.30
CA LEU A 513 13.56 -3.44 1.90
C LEU A 513 13.32 -4.61 0.95
N VAL A 514 12.19 -4.59 0.24
CA VAL A 514 11.84 -5.61 -0.76
C VAL A 514 12.96 -5.78 -1.80
N TRP A 515 13.48 -4.66 -2.29
CA TRP A 515 14.53 -4.61 -3.31
C TRP A 515 15.90 -4.98 -2.74
N THR A 516 16.20 -4.53 -1.52
CA THR A 516 17.45 -4.86 -0.82
C THR A 516 17.51 -6.35 -0.49
N ALA A 517 16.43 -6.94 -0.02
CA ALA A 517 16.33 -8.37 0.26
C ALA A 517 16.46 -9.20 -1.03
N LEU A 518 15.82 -8.75 -2.12
CA LEU A 518 15.96 -9.37 -3.42
C LEU A 518 17.41 -9.40 -3.90
N ALA A 519 18.10 -8.26 -3.83
CA ALA A 519 19.50 -8.16 -4.22
C ALA A 519 20.40 -9.10 -3.40
N ALA A 520 20.22 -9.14 -2.08
CA ALA A 520 20.99 -10.03 -1.21
C ALA A 520 20.79 -11.52 -1.53
N MET A 521 19.56 -11.91 -1.89
CA MET A 521 19.27 -13.30 -2.25
C MET A 521 19.79 -13.66 -3.64
N VAL A 522 19.73 -12.75 -4.60
CA VAL A 522 20.36 -12.94 -5.92
C VAL A 522 21.87 -13.17 -5.76
N GLU A 523 22.54 -12.40 -4.88
CA GLU A 523 23.96 -12.61 -4.60
C GLU A 523 24.23 -13.97 -3.92
N ALA A 524 23.41 -14.39 -2.96
CA ALA A 524 23.55 -15.70 -2.34
C ALA A 524 23.37 -16.85 -3.35
N GLN A 525 22.42 -16.75 -4.27
CA GLN A 525 22.21 -17.72 -5.35
C GLN A 525 23.35 -17.71 -6.37
N LYS A 526 23.90 -16.54 -6.68
CA LYS A 526 25.10 -16.40 -7.51
C LYS A 526 26.25 -17.26 -6.96
N GLN A 527 26.57 -17.11 -5.67
CA GLN A 527 27.66 -17.88 -5.05
C GLN A 527 27.37 -19.39 -5.11
N SER A 528 26.14 -19.81 -4.85
CA SER A 528 25.73 -21.20 -4.95
C SER A 528 25.82 -21.73 -6.40
N ALA A 529 25.40 -20.93 -7.38
CA ALA A 529 25.46 -21.29 -8.78
C ALA A 529 26.91 -21.44 -9.28
N LEU A 530 27.79 -20.49 -8.93
CA LEU A 530 29.22 -20.54 -9.27
C LEU A 530 29.91 -21.78 -8.67
N ALA A 531 29.54 -22.15 -7.45
CA ALA A 531 30.08 -23.35 -6.80
C ALA A 531 29.70 -24.66 -7.51
N LEU A 532 28.55 -24.70 -8.18
CA LEU A 532 28.07 -25.90 -8.90
C LEU A 532 28.58 -25.99 -10.33
N LEU A 533 29.01 -24.90 -10.96
CA LEU A 533 29.46 -24.88 -12.36
C LEU A 533 30.51 -25.93 -12.70
N PRO A 534 31.53 -26.21 -11.85
CA PRO A 534 32.54 -27.26 -12.13
C PRO A 534 31.97 -28.67 -12.24
N THR A 535 30.77 -28.91 -11.72
CA THR A 535 30.14 -30.25 -11.69
C THR A 535 29.30 -30.54 -12.94
N PHE A 536 29.09 -29.56 -13.83
CA PHE A 536 28.31 -29.81 -15.04
C PHE A 536 29.02 -30.71 -16.05
N PRO A 537 28.33 -31.67 -16.64
CA PRO A 537 28.91 -32.56 -17.63
C PRO A 537 29.25 -31.78 -18.91
N ARG A 538 30.46 -32.00 -19.45
CA ARG A 538 30.92 -31.41 -20.72
C ARG A 538 30.27 -32.13 -21.91
N ARG A 539 29.70 -31.41 -22.84
CA ARG A 539 29.19 -31.96 -24.11
C ARG A 539 30.13 -31.60 -25.28
N PRO A 540 30.34 -32.49 -26.26
CA PRO A 540 31.33 -32.30 -27.32
C PRO A 540 30.78 -31.58 -28.57
N GLN A 541 30.30 -30.35 -28.48
CA GLN A 541 29.83 -29.59 -29.64
C GLN A 541 30.58 -28.25 -29.80
N PRO A 542 30.73 -27.69 -31.01
CA PRO A 542 31.38 -26.40 -31.22
C PRO A 542 30.58 -25.30 -30.54
N TYR A 543 31.26 -24.44 -29.84
CA TYR A 543 30.70 -23.40 -28.98
C TYR A 543 31.34 -22.04 -29.28
N ASP A 544 30.52 -20.99 -29.45
CA ASP A 544 30.97 -19.62 -29.57
C ASP A 544 30.77 -18.86 -28.26
N PRO A 545 31.81 -18.76 -27.42
CA PRO A 545 31.73 -18.07 -26.14
C PRO A 545 31.32 -16.60 -26.23
N ALA A 546 31.78 -15.92 -27.27
CA ALA A 546 31.53 -14.49 -27.46
C ALA A 546 30.06 -14.22 -27.83
N ARG A 547 29.44 -15.10 -28.61
CA ARG A 547 28.02 -15.02 -28.94
C ARG A 547 27.15 -15.26 -27.69
N PHE A 548 27.48 -16.29 -26.91
CA PHE A 548 26.73 -16.60 -25.69
C PHE A 548 26.84 -15.49 -24.64
N ALA A 549 28.04 -14.95 -24.41
CA ALA A 549 28.24 -13.82 -23.52
C ALA A 549 27.47 -12.57 -23.94
N ARG A 550 27.42 -12.27 -25.24
CA ARG A 550 26.61 -11.15 -25.77
C ARG A 550 25.12 -11.38 -25.54
N LEU A 551 24.60 -12.57 -25.85
CA LEU A 551 23.20 -12.92 -25.66
C LEU A 551 22.77 -12.80 -24.19
N LEU A 552 23.61 -13.26 -23.27
CA LEU A 552 23.42 -13.10 -21.85
C LEU A 552 23.44 -11.63 -21.43
N GLN A 553 24.39 -10.87 -21.90
CA GLN A 553 24.50 -9.45 -21.57
C GLN A 553 23.31 -8.65 -22.11
N GLU A 554 22.85 -8.95 -23.32
CA GLU A 554 21.63 -8.35 -23.90
C GLU A 554 20.39 -8.72 -23.10
N THR A 555 20.27 -10.01 -22.73
CA THR A 555 19.19 -10.51 -21.87
C THR A 555 19.15 -9.79 -20.52
N LEU A 556 20.30 -9.64 -19.88
CA LEU A 556 20.44 -8.97 -18.60
C LEU A 556 20.14 -7.47 -18.70
N THR A 557 20.66 -6.82 -19.75
CA THR A 557 20.41 -5.40 -19.98
C THR A 557 18.92 -5.15 -20.19
N ALA A 558 18.24 -6.02 -20.95
CA ALA A 558 16.78 -5.97 -21.12
C ALA A 558 16.03 -6.22 -19.81
N GLY A 559 16.50 -7.18 -18.99
CA GLY A 559 15.92 -7.47 -17.68
C GLY A 559 16.09 -6.33 -16.68
N PHE A 560 17.25 -5.68 -16.71
CA PHE A 560 17.52 -4.52 -15.84
C PHE A 560 16.77 -3.26 -16.23
N ALA A 561 16.39 -3.12 -17.49
CA ALA A 561 15.47 -2.08 -17.90
C ALA A 561 14.06 -2.24 -17.29
N HIS A 562 13.75 -3.44 -16.79
CA HIS A 562 12.47 -3.78 -16.19
C HIS A 562 12.66 -4.50 -14.84
N PRO A 563 12.93 -3.77 -13.75
CA PRO A 563 13.16 -4.32 -12.42
C PRO A 563 12.05 -5.27 -11.94
N SER A 564 10.80 -4.97 -12.31
CA SER A 564 9.64 -5.82 -12.00
C SER A 564 9.78 -7.24 -12.58
N ARG A 565 10.31 -7.39 -13.80
CA ARG A 565 10.54 -8.71 -14.39
C ARG A 565 11.62 -9.50 -13.66
N LEU A 566 12.66 -8.82 -13.18
CA LEU A 566 13.69 -9.45 -12.37
C LEU A 566 13.14 -9.93 -11.03
N LEU A 567 12.28 -9.12 -10.39
CA LEU A 567 11.58 -9.51 -9.17
C LEU A 567 10.67 -10.72 -9.41
N THR A 568 9.89 -10.69 -10.49
CA THR A 568 9.03 -11.80 -10.89
C THR A 568 9.82 -13.10 -11.07
N PHE A 569 10.88 -13.03 -11.84
CA PHE A 569 11.78 -14.18 -12.03
C PHE A 569 12.30 -14.71 -10.70
N TYR A 570 12.76 -13.82 -9.83
CA TYR A 570 13.27 -14.17 -8.52
C TYR A 570 12.21 -14.89 -7.67
N LEU A 571 11.02 -14.28 -7.53
CA LEU A 571 9.93 -14.83 -6.73
C LEU A 571 9.46 -16.19 -7.28
N LYS A 572 9.38 -16.32 -8.59
CA LYS A 572 8.94 -17.54 -9.26
C LYS A 572 9.94 -18.70 -9.12
N HIS A 573 11.23 -18.43 -9.24
CA HIS A 573 12.24 -19.48 -9.43
C HIS A 573 13.21 -19.62 -8.27
N LEU A 574 13.44 -18.61 -7.46
CA LEU A 574 14.47 -18.61 -6.42
C LEU A 574 13.91 -18.50 -5.00
N ALA A 575 12.81 -17.79 -4.78
CA ALA A 575 12.24 -17.61 -3.45
C ALA A 575 11.22 -18.70 -3.06
N MET A 576 10.70 -19.45 -4.05
CA MET A 576 9.69 -20.48 -3.80
C MET A 576 10.33 -21.76 -3.24
N PRO A 577 9.64 -22.45 -2.30
CA PRO A 577 10.06 -23.78 -1.87
C PRO A 577 10.02 -24.72 -3.08
N GLN A 578 11.16 -25.05 -3.60
CA GLN A 578 11.27 -26.04 -4.67
C GLN A 578 11.58 -27.40 -4.07
N THR A 579 11.04 -28.45 -4.66
CA THR A 579 11.34 -29.82 -4.25
C THR A 579 12.82 -30.17 -4.43
N ARG A 580 13.55 -29.37 -5.21
CA ARG A 580 15.01 -29.41 -5.36
C ARG A 580 15.55 -28.01 -5.69
N PRO A 581 16.81 -27.71 -5.32
CA PRO A 581 17.48 -26.50 -5.80
C PRO A 581 17.55 -26.51 -7.34
N LEU A 582 17.28 -25.36 -7.97
CA LEU A 582 17.49 -25.20 -9.41
C LEU A 582 18.99 -25.28 -9.71
N ALA A 583 19.36 -26.03 -10.74
CA ALA A 583 20.71 -25.97 -11.26
C ALA A 583 20.98 -24.60 -11.89
N PRO A 584 22.23 -24.08 -11.86
CA PRO A 584 22.55 -22.77 -12.43
C PRO A 584 22.10 -22.60 -13.88
N LEU A 585 22.16 -23.66 -14.67
CA LEU A 585 21.70 -23.64 -16.06
C LEU A 585 20.16 -23.47 -16.15
N GLU A 586 19.40 -24.10 -15.26
CA GLU A 586 17.95 -23.93 -15.18
C GLU A 586 17.59 -22.48 -14.81
N VAL A 587 18.35 -21.87 -13.90
CA VAL A 587 18.17 -20.46 -13.54
C VAL A 587 18.38 -19.55 -14.77
N LEU A 588 19.46 -19.78 -15.52
CA LEU A 588 19.74 -19.02 -16.75
C LEU A 588 18.68 -19.25 -17.83
N TRP A 589 18.22 -20.48 -17.97
CA TRP A 589 17.17 -20.84 -18.92
C TRP A 589 15.87 -20.10 -18.61
N HIS A 590 15.40 -20.17 -17.38
CA HIS A 590 14.16 -19.50 -16.96
C HIS A 590 14.27 -17.98 -17.05
N LEU A 591 15.42 -17.40 -16.73
CA LEU A 591 15.63 -15.96 -16.89
C LEU A 591 15.54 -15.56 -18.36
N ALA A 592 16.14 -16.29 -19.26
CA ALA A 592 16.08 -16.02 -20.70
C ALA A 592 14.67 -16.14 -21.25
N GLU A 593 13.93 -17.16 -20.81
CA GLU A 593 12.53 -17.39 -21.18
C GLU A 593 11.64 -16.22 -20.74
N GLU A 594 11.74 -15.78 -19.49
CA GLU A 594 10.98 -14.63 -18.97
C GLU A 594 11.30 -13.31 -19.68
N LEU A 595 12.52 -13.17 -20.15
CA LEU A 595 12.96 -11.99 -20.89
C LEU A 595 12.69 -12.09 -22.40
N GLY A 596 12.14 -13.24 -22.85
CA GLY A 596 11.85 -13.47 -24.26
C GLY A 596 13.09 -13.69 -25.13
N VAL A 597 14.20 -14.15 -24.54
CA VAL A 597 15.44 -14.46 -25.22
C VAL A 597 15.58 -15.97 -25.36
N SER A 598 15.76 -16.46 -26.60
CA SER A 598 15.95 -17.88 -26.84
C SER A 598 17.42 -18.29 -26.60
N LEU A 599 17.64 -19.12 -25.59
CA LEU A 599 18.93 -19.77 -25.36
C LEU A 599 19.01 -21.18 -25.96
N PHE A 600 17.99 -21.60 -26.71
CA PHE A 600 17.87 -22.97 -27.20
C PHE A 600 19.10 -23.43 -28.01
N GLU A 601 19.63 -22.59 -28.89
CA GLU A 601 20.83 -22.90 -29.66
C GLU A 601 22.11 -22.93 -28.80
N GLU A 602 22.12 -22.24 -27.68
CA GLU A 602 23.25 -22.13 -26.76
C GLU A 602 23.24 -23.20 -25.66
N GLU A 603 22.08 -23.81 -25.37
CA GLU A 603 21.91 -24.84 -24.34
C GLU A 603 22.82 -26.05 -24.55
N GLN A 604 23.14 -26.40 -25.80
CA GLN A 604 23.96 -27.53 -26.13
C GLN A 604 25.47 -27.34 -25.91
N ARG A 605 25.85 -26.12 -25.52
CA ARG A 605 27.25 -25.70 -25.44
C ARG A 605 27.66 -25.47 -23.98
N GLN A 606 28.61 -26.23 -23.51
CA GLN A 606 29.01 -26.24 -22.11
C GLN A 606 30.52 -26.07 -21.90
N GLY A 607 30.95 -25.78 -20.68
CA GLY A 607 32.35 -25.71 -20.29
C GLY A 607 32.78 -24.31 -19.85
N GLU A 608 34.04 -23.96 -20.11
CA GLU A 608 34.64 -22.71 -19.64
C GLU A 608 33.85 -21.47 -20.07
N ALA A 609 33.31 -21.49 -21.28
CA ALA A 609 32.52 -20.39 -21.78
C ALA A 609 31.16 -20.22 -21.08
N LEU A 610 30.51 -21.32 -20.67
CA LEU A 610 29.31 -21.26 -19.83
C LEU A 610 29.67 -20.68 -18.46
N ARG A 611 30.78 -21.06 -17.88
CA ARG A 611 31.27 -20.49 -16.63
C ARG A 611 31.50 -18.98 -16.76
N GLN A 612 32.22 -18.52 -17.79
CA GLN A 612 32.47 -17.10 -18.04
C GLN A 612 31.18 -16.31 -18.30
N ALA A 613 30.24 -16.88 -19.05
CA ALA A 613 28.96 -16.26 -19.33
C ALA A 613 28.09 -16.16 -18.06
N THR A 614 28.11 -17.20 -17.22
CA THR A 614 27.41 -17.19 -15.92
C THR A 614 28.05 -16.18 -14.96
N GLU A 615 29.37 -16.08 -14.96
CA GLU A 615 30.09 -15.10 -14.16
C GLU A 615 29.80 -13.67 -14.60
N ALA A 616 29.76 -13.41 -15.92
CA ALA A 616 29.35 -12.14 -16.49
C ALA A 616 27.88 -11.82 -16.14
N LEU A 617 26.99 -12.82 -16.17
CA LEU A 617 25.60 -12.71 -15.72
C LEU A 617 25.53 -12.22 -14.27
N TRP A 618 26.22 -12.89 -13.38
CA TRP A 618 26.18 -12.56 -11.97
C TRP A 618 26.86 -11.24 -11.63
N GLN A 619 27.93 -10.88 -12.34
CA GLN A 619 28.55 -9.55 -12.21
C GLN A 619 27.59 -8.44 -12.64
N ALA A 620 26.85 -8.63 -13.74
CA ALA A 620 25.85 -7.67 -14.17
C ALA A 620 24.67 -7.57 -13.21
N LEU A 621 24.24 -8.69 -12.60
CA LEU A 621 23.25 -8.69 -11.52
C LEU A 621 23.78 -7.91 -10.30
N GLY A 622 25.02 -8.14 -9.88
CA GLY A 622 25.64 -7.39 -8.78
C GLY A 622 25.80 -5.89 -9.11
N ALA A 623 26.13 -5.53 -10.35
CA ALA A 623 26.20 -4.14 -10.78
C ALA A 623 24.83 -3.42 -10.77
N SER A 624 23.72 -4.17 -10.85
CA SER A 624 22.38 -3.60 -10.73
C SER A 624 21.93 -3.40 -9.29
N GLU A 625 22.55 -4.05 -8.31
CA GLU A 625 22.30 -3.79 -6.88
C GLU A 625 22.49 -2.30 -6.57
N ALA A 626 23.52 -1.66 -7.15
CA ALA A 626 23.75 -0.23 -7.01
C ALA A 626 22.62 0.64 -7.61
N ARG A 627 21.74 0.09 -8.44
CA ARG A 627 20.58 0.79 -9.01
C ARG A 627 19.30 0.58 -8.21
N PHE A 628 19.28 -0.44 -7.33
CA PHE A 628 18.16 -0.71 -6.44
C PHE A 628 18.33 -0.12 -5.04
N THR A 629 19.55 0.24 -4.66
CA THR A 629 19.86 1.00 -3.45
C THR A 629 19.87 2.50 -3.72
#